data_e603207d4ee862f8de0e7a625e1e7a79
#
_entry.id   e603207d4ee862f8de0e7a625e1e7a79
#
_cell.length_a   1.000
_cell.length_b   1.000
_cell.length_c   1.000
_cell.angle_alpha   90.00
_cell.angle_beta   90.00
_cell.angle_gamma   90.00
#
_symmetry.space_group_name_H-M   'P 1'
#
loop_
_entity.id
_entity.type
_entity.pdbx_description
1 polymer ?
#
loop_
_entity_poly.entity_id
_entity_poly.type
_entity_poly.pdbx_seq_one_letter_code
_entity_poly.pdbx_strand_id
1 'polypeptide(L)'
;MKEQKKVNPLATESEGKLIAKFAIPAIISMLVSSLYNIVDQIFIGQGVGLLGNAATNIAFPVSIICTATALLLGIGSASNFNLCSGAGDHEKASRIAGTGLSMLVICGVIIAAVVLVFLDPLLHLFGVTAKILPYAQDYTGITAFGIPFLILTTGGNHLIRADRSPTYSMTCMLTGAIINTVLDPLFIFGFHWGIKGAAWATVIGQIVSGIMVMVYFGRFRKMELKKEMFRPRGHLLKMILSLGMASCINQIAMAVVQITMNNTLRYYGAASVYGTDIPLACVGVISKVNMVFMAIAIGISQGCQPIWGYNYGAGSYDRVKRTYWKAFRVAMTVGIVFFLCFQFFPTQLVSIFGTGSKEYYEFAARYFRIFMFMTFVNGIQPMSSGFFTSIGKAKLGIVVSLTRQVIFLLPLILIFPIFMGIDGVMYAGPIADAAAGIVAIGFAVKEIRAMDKIA
;
A
#
# COMPACT_ATOMS: atom_id res chain seq x y z
N MET A 1 47.17 0.88 4.23
CA MET A 1 46.09 1.87 4.41
C MET A 1 44.86 1.12 4.89
N LYS A 2 44.44 1.30 6.16
CA LYS A 2 43.22 0.71 6.69
C LYS A 2 42.06 1.38 5.97
N GLU A 3 41.27 0.66 5.14
CA GLU A 3 39.98 1.14 4.67
C GLU A 3 39.16 1.58 5.87
N GLN A 4 38.91 2.87 5.98
CA GLN A 4 37.91 3.38 6.91
C GLN A 4 36.58 2.74 6.51
N LYS A 5 36.12 1.73 7.27
CA LYS A 5 34.74 1.21 7.16
C LYS A 5 33.82 2.41 7.20
N LYS A 6 33.23 2.78 6.06
CA LYS A 6 32.23 3.85 5.99
C LYS A 6 31.12 3.51 6.98
N VAL A 7 31.10 4.24 8.08
CA VAL A 7 30.12 4.04 9.15
C VAL A 7 28.72 4.18 8.54
N ASN A 8 27.84 3.21 8.81
CA ASN A 8 26.52 3.19 8.22
C ASN A 8 25.69 4.38 8.74
N PRO A 9 25.17 5.25 7.86
CA PRO A 9 24.36 6.41 8.27
C PRO A 9 23.15 6.04 9.15
N LEU A 10 22.58 4.83 8.97
CA LEU A 10 21.48 4.34 9.81
C LEU A 10 21.84 4.22 11.28
N ALA A 11 23.14 4.01 11.60
CA ALA A 11 23.65 3.92 12.95
C ALA A 11 24.02 5.29 13.57
N THR A 12 24.40 6.28 12.75
CA THR A 12 25.11 7.47 13.24
C THR A 12 24.37 8.79 13.01
N GLU A 13 23.62 8.96 11.92
CA GLU A 13 22.87 10.18 11.67
C GLU A 13 21.77 10.38 12.73
N SER A 14 21.39 11.65 13.00
CA SER A 14 20.31 11.96 13.93
C SER A 14 18.98 11.33 13.46
N GLU A 15 18.19 10.80 14.39
CA GLU A 15 16.95 10.07 14.06
C GLU A 15 15.95 10.93 13.27
N GLY A 16 15.81 12.22 13.63
CA GLY A 16 14.92 13.15 12.91
C GLY A 16 15.32 13.35 11.46
N LYS A 17 16.64 13.53 11.20
CA LYS A 17 17.17 13.66 9.85
C LYS A 17 16.99 12.40 9.03
N LEU A 18 17.19 11.21 9.66
CA LEU A 18 16.95 9.93 9.00
C LEU A 18 15.48 9.72 8.66
N ILE A 19 14.56 9.99 9.60
CA ILE A 19 13.13 9.88 9.33
C ILE A 19 12.77 10.77 8.14
N ALA A 20 13.18 12.03 8.11
CA ALA A 20 12.90 12.92 7.00
C ALA A 20 13.48 12.40 5.67
N LYS A 21 14.75 11.96 5.68
CA LYS A 21 15.45 11.44 4.51
C LYS A 21 14.80 10.22 3.87
N PHE A 22 14.17 9.36 4.68
CA PHE A 22 13.54 8.12 4.22
C PHE A 22 12.01 8.26 4.06
N ALA A 23 11.34 8.96 4.99
CA ALA A 23 9.89 9.08 4.96
C ALA A 23 9.40 10.05 3.89
N ILE A 24 10.07 11.19 3.67
CA ILE A 24 9.64 12.15 2.65
C ILE A 24 9.59 11.52 1.25
N PRO A 25 10.66 10.85 0.75
CA PRO A 25 10.58 10.16 -0.54
C PRO A 25 9.51 9.06 -0.57
N ALA A 26 9.31 8.33 0.52
CA ALA A 26 8.28 7.29 0.59
C ALA A 26 6.87 7.88 0.55
N ILE A 27 6.62 8.99 1.27
CA ILE A 27 5.35 9.72 1.24
C ILE A 27 5.06 10.23 -0.17
N ILE A 28 6.03 10.88 -0.82
CA ILE A 28 5.87 11.39 -2.19
C ILE A 28 5.53 10.23 -3.13
N SER A 29 6.24 9.11 -3.04
CA SER A 29 5.96 7.92 -3.85
C SER A 29 4.53 7.41 -3.67
N MET A 30 4.06 7.31 -2.41
CA MET A 30 2.72 6.84 -2.10
C MET A 30 1.63 7.82 -2.56
N LEU A 31 1.85 9.12 -2.35
CA LEU A 31 0.93 10.17 -2.81
C LEU A 31 0.79 10.17 -4.34
N VAL A 32 1.91 10.14 -5.04
CA VAL A 32 1.90 10.13 -6.51
C VAL A 32 1.25 8.85 -7.03
N SER A 33 1.53 7.70 -6.43
CA SER A 33 0.87 6.44 -6.78
C SER A 33 -0.65 6.50 -6.57
N SER A 34 -1.11 7.15 -5.51
CA SER A 34 -2.54 7.33 -5.25
C SER A 34 -3.19 8.29 -6.24
N LEU A 35 -2.52 9.39 -6.55
CA LEU A 35 -3.04 10.42 -7.45
C LEU A 35 -3.10 9.94 -8.90
N TYR A 36 -2.05 9.25 -9.38
CA TYR A 36 -2.07 8.77 -10.77
C TYR A 36 -3.18 7.73 -10.99
N ASN A 37 -3.46 6.87 -10.03
CA ASN A 37 -4.60 5.94 -10.14
C ASN A 37 -5.95 6.67 -10.29
N ILE A 38 -6.12 7.81 -9.62
CA ILE A 38 -7.33 8.63 -9.74
C ILE A 38 -7.39 9.26 -11.13
N VAL A 39 -6.26 9.81 -11.60
CA VAL A 39 -6.16 10.49 -12.92
C VAL A 39 -6.39 9.50 -14.06
N ASP A 40 -5.80 8.30 -14.01
CA ASP A 40 -6.00 7.23 -14.97
C ASP A 40 -7.50 6.86 -15.09
N GLN A 41 -8.19 6.67 -13.95
CA GLN A 41 -9.63 6.40 -13.94
C GLN A 41 -10.47 7.55 -14.55
N ILE A 42 -10.05 8.80 -14.38
CA ILE A 42 -10.71 9.96 -15.00
C ILE A 42 -10.55 9.91 -16.51
N PHE A 43 -9.34 9.66 -17.03
CA PHE A 43 -9.09 9.58 -18.46
C PHE A 43 -9.85 8.42 -19.12
N ILE A 44 -9.85 7.24 -18.48
CA ILE A 44 -10.63 6.09 -18.96
C ILE A 44 -12.14 6.43 -18.98
N GLY A 45 -12.65 7.06 -17.92
CA GLY A 45 -14.04 7.45 -17.82
C GLY A 45 -14.46 8.45 -18.88
N GLN A 46 -13.59 9.41 -19.21
CA GLN A 46 -13.86 10.42 -20.25
C GLN A 46 -13.67 9.89 -21.66
N GLY A 47 -12.70 9.03 -21.91
CA GLY A 47 -12.34 8.56 -23.25
C GLY A 47 -13.03 7.26 -23.67
N VAL A 48 -13.36 6.38 -22.72
CA VAL A 48 -14.00 5.08 -22.99
C VAL A 48 -15.41 4.99 -22.39
N GLY A 49 -15.69 5.81 -21.37
CA GLY A 49 -16.98 5.87 -20.70
C GLY A 49 -17.15 4.79 -19.61
N LEU A 50 -18.41 4.56 -19.24
CA LEU A 50 -18.77 3.65 -18.14
C LEU A 50 -18.27 2.21 -18.34
N LEU A 51 -18.25 1.70 -19.57
CA LEU A 51 -17.80 0.35 -19.86
C LEU A 51 -16.29 0.19 -19.63
N GLY A 52 -15.49 1.23 -19.91
CA GLY A 52 -14.07 1.26 -19.63
C GLY A 52 -13.79 1.21 -18.12
N ASN A 53 -14.44 2.07 -17.33
CA ASN A 53 -14.31 2.04 -15.87
C ASN A 53 -14.81 0.72 -15.26
N ALA A 54 -15.88 0.14 -15.81
CA ALA A 54 -16.36 -1.16 -15.38
C ALA A 54 -15.33 -2.28 -15.67
N ALA A 55 -14.65 -2.23 -16.82
CA ALA A 55 -13.63 -3.19 -17.19
C ALA A 55 -12.41 -3.14 -16.24
N THR A 56 -11.95 -1.93 -15.88
CA THR A 56 -10.85 -1.78 -14.91
C THR A 56 -11.23 -2.27 -13.51
N ASN A 57 -12.49 -2.09 -13.10
CA ASN A 57 -13.00 -2.63 -11.83
C ASN A 57 -13.05 -4.16 -11.84
N ILE A 58 -13.39 -4.80 -12.96
CA ILE A 58 -13.33 -6.26 -13.12
C ILE A 58 -11.88 -6.78 -13.07
N ALA A 59 -10.92 -6.02 -13.57
CA ALA A 59 -9.50 -6.35 -13.51
C ALA A 59 -8.86 -6.11 -12.12
N PHE A 60 -9.51 -5.36 -11.24
CA PHE A 60 -8.97 -4.94 -9.94
C PHE A 60 -8.49 -6.09 -9.03
N PRO A 61 -9.18 -7.26 -8.92
CA PRO A 61 -8.69 -8.40 -8.13
C PRO A 61 -7.30 -8.89 -8.57
N VAL A 62 -6.98 -8.84 -9.88
CA VAL A 62 -5.64 -9.18 -10.38
C VAL A 62 -4.61 -8.22 -9.79
N SER A 63 -4.90 -6.93 -9.79
CA SER A 63 -4.02 -5.90 -9.21
C SER A 63 -3.79 -6.10 -7.71
N ILE A 64 -4.81 -6.53 -6.97
CA ILE A 64 -4.69 -6.87 -5.54
C ILE A 64 -3.72 -8.04 -5.34
N ILE A 65 -3.86 -9.11 -6.12
CA ILE A 65 -2.98 -10.30 -6.05
C ILE A 65 -1.53 -9.89 -6.36
N CYS A 66 -1.32 -9.10 -7.41
CA CYS A 66 0.01 -8.60 -7.78
C CYS A 66 0.63 -7.77 -6.65
N THR A 67 -0.12 -6.82 -6.09
CA THR A 67 0.35 -5.96 -5.01
C THR A 67 0.61 -6.76 -3.73
N ALA A 68 -0.27 -7.67 -3.36
CA ALA A 68 -0.10 -8.54 -2.20
C ALA A 68 1.17 -9.39 -2.33
N THR A 69 1.43 -9.97 -3.52
CA THR A 69 2.64 -10.75 -3.81
C THR A 69 3.90 -9.87 -3.76
N ALA A 70 3.84 -8.67 -4.33
CA ALA A 70 4.95 -7.73 -4.31
C ALA A 70 5.31 -7.29 -2.89
N LEU A 71 4.32 -7.01 -2.04
CA LEU A 71 4.52 -6.65 -0.64
C LEU A 71 5.02 -7.84 0.19
N LEU A 72 4.48 -9.04 -0.04
CA LEU A 72 4.92 -10.28 0.60
C LEU A 72 6.43 -10.49 0.43
N LEU A 73 6.89 -10.43 -0.81
CA LEU A 73 8.28 -10.68 -1.16
C LEU A 73 9.16 -9.45 -0.88
N GLY A 74 8.69 -8.25 -1.22
CA GLY A 74 9.46 -7.01 -1.09
C GLY A 74 9.71 -6.60 0.36
N ILE A 75 8.64 -6.48 1.16
CA ILE A 75 8.75 -6.11 2.59
C ILE A 75 9.46 -7.21 3.37
N GLY A 76 9.12 -8.48 3.09
CA GLY A 76 9.77 -9.61 3.74
C GLY A 76 11.27 -9.65 3.48
N SER A 77 11.71 -9.43 2.24
CA SER A 77 13.13 -9.36 1.88
C SER A 77 13.83 -8.16 2.51
N ALA A 78 13.23 -6.98 2.42
CA ALA A 78 13.81 -5.74 2.95
C ALA A 78 13.96 -5.78 4.47
N SER A 79 12.97 -6.30 5.19
CA SER A 79 13.02 -6.42 6.66
C SER A 79 14.11 -7.39 7.10
N ASN A 80 14.18 -8.58 6.51
CA ASN A 80 15.25 -9.55 6.83
C ASN A 80 16.63 -9.02 6.42
N PHE A 81 16.73 -8.33 5.27
CA PHE A 81 17.98 -7.68 4.84
C PHE A 81 18.47 -6.67 5.88
N ASN A 82 17.59 -5.79 6.37
CA ASN A 82 17.95 -4.78 7.36
C ASN A 82 18.39 -5.41 8.70
N LEU A 83 17.67 -6.43 9.18
CA LEU A 83 18.00 -7.16 10.40
C LEU A 83 19.38 -7.82 10.31
N CYS A 84 19.63 -8.56 9.23
CA CYS A 84 20.93 -9.23 9.03
C CYS A 84 22.07 -8.21 8.82
N SER A 85 21.82 -7.12 8.07
CA SER A 85 22.81 -6.05 7.89
C SER A 85 23.17 -5.36 9.20
N GLY A 86 22.17 -5.13 10.06
CA GLY A 86 22.38 -4.58 11.40
C GLY A 86 23.19 -5.52 12.30
N ALA A 87 22.91 -6.81 12.25
CA ALA A 87 23.66 -7.86 12.98
C ALA A 87 25.08 -8.10 12.43
N GLY A 88 25.47 -7.43 11.33
CA GLY A 88 26.80 -7.60 10.71
C GLY A 88 26.90 -8.81 9.76
N ASP A 89 25.84 -9.58 9.55
CA ASP A 89 25.80 -10.71 8.62
C ASP A 89 25.45 -10.22 7.19
N HIS A 90 26.43 -9.54 6.58
CA HIS A 90 26.25 -8.94 5.25
C HIS A 90 26.06 -9.97 4.13
N GLU A 91 26.68 -11.16 4.28
CA GLU A 91 26.53 -12.22 3.28
C GLU A 91 25.10 -12.75 3.26
N LYS A 92 24.54 -13.06 4.43
CA LYS A 92 23.15 -13.51 4.55
C LYS A 92 22.17 -12.43 4.10
N ALA A 93 22.40 -11.16 4.46
CA ALA A 93 21.61 -10.04 3.99
C ALA A 93 21.57 -9.97 2.45
N SER A 94 22.72 -10.05 1.80
CA SER A 94 22.83 -10.03 0.34
C SER A 94 22.17 -11.26 -0.31
N ARG A 95 22.28 -12.45 0.27
CA ARG A 95 21.58 -13.66 -0.18
C ARG A 95 20.05 -13.53 -0.07
N ILE A 96 19.55 -12.90 0.98
CA ILE A 96 18.12 -12.60 1.16
C ILE A 96 17.65 -11.64 0.07
N ALA A 97 18.39 -10.56 -0.19
CA ALA A 97 18.06 -9.59 -1.22
C ALA A 97 18.03 -10.23 -2.62
N GLY A 98 19.05 -11.04 -2.95
CA GLY A 98 19.13 -11.77 -4.23
C GLY A 98 17.97 -12.76 -4.39
N THR A 99 17.68 -13.56 -3.36
CA THR A 99 16.53 -14.48 -3.35
C THR A 99 15.21 -13.72 -3.54
N GLY A 100 15.02 -12.60 -2.83
CA GLY A 100 13.82 -11.77 -2.93
C GLY A 100 13.63 -11.21 -4.34
N LEU A 101 14.69 -10.65 -4.93
CA LEU A 101 14.63 -10.12 -6.31
C LEU A 101 14.28 -11.20 -7.31
N SER A 102 14.90 -12.39 -7.23
CA SER A 102 14.58 -13.50 -8.11
C SER A 102 13.13 -13.95 -7.95
N MET A 103 12.64 -14.05 -6.74
CA MET A 103 11.25 -14.45 -6.48
C MET A 103 10.25 -13.41 -6.96
N LEU A 104 10.55 -12.11 -6.88
CA LEU A 104 9.70 -11.05 -7.45
C LEU A 104 9.52 -11.24 -8.96
N VAL A 105 10.61 -11.53 -9.67
CA VAL A 105 10.55 -11.78 -11.12
C VAL A 105 9.84 -13.10 -11.44
N ILE A 106 10.18 -14.18 -10.75
CA ILE A 106 9.57 -15.51 -10.97
C ILE A 106 8.07 -15.46 -10.72
N CYS A 107 7.64 -14.95 -9.58
CA CYS A 107 6.21 -14.83 -9.26
C CYS A 107 5.50 -13.89 -10.23
N GLY A 108 6.15 -12.81 -10.64
CA GLY A 108 5.60 -11.89 -11.63
C GLY A 108 5.33 -12.57 -12.98
N VAL A 109 6.28 -13.35 -13.49
CA VAL A 109 6.13 -14.10 -14.72
C VAL A 109 5.06 -15.19 -14.59
N ILE A 110 5.03 -15.92 -13.46
CA ILE A 110 4.03 -16.96 -13.21
C ILE A 110 2.62 -16.36 -13.17
N ILE A 111 2.42 -15.27 -12.42
CA ILE A 111 1.11 -14.61 -12.33
C ILE A 111 0.67 -14.07 -13.70
N ALA A 112 1.57 -13.44 -14.46
CA ALA A 112 1.29 -12.99 -15.81
C ALA A 112 0.87 -14.15 -16.73
N ALA A 113 1.58 -15.27 -16.69
CA ALA A 113 1.25 -16.46 -17.47
C ALA A 113 -0.11 -17.04 -17.07
N VAL A 114 -0.41 -17.13 -15.76
CA VAL A 114 -1.71 -17.60 -15.26
C VAL A 114 -2.84 -16.67 -15.71
N VAL A 115 -2.66 -15.36 -15.62
CA VAL A 115 -3.67 -14.38 -16.08
C VAL A 115 -3.91 -14.50 -17.58
N LEU A 116 -2.85 -14.66 -18.40
CA LEU A 116 -3.00 -14.79 -19.85
C LEU A 116 -3.66 -16.11 -20.25
N VAL A 117 -3.27 -17.22 -19.64
CA VAL A 117 -3.81 -18.56 -19.97
C VAL A 117 -5.27 -18.70 -19.51
N PHE A 118 -5.61 -18.16 -18.35
CA PHE A 118 -6.94 -18.27 -17.75
C PHE A 118 -7.72 -16.97 -17.81
N LEU A 119 -7.46 -16.10 -18.81
CA LEU A 119 -8.05 -14.76 -18.91
C LEU A 119 -9.57 -14.79 -18.84
N ASP A 120 -10.23 -15.54 -19.69
CA ASP A 120 -11.69 -15.62 -19.77
C ASP A 120 -12.32 -16.25 -18.50
N PRO A 121 -11.85 -17.42 -18.01
CA PRO A 121 -12.33 -17.98 -16.74
C PRO A 121 -12.18 -17.01 -15.56
N LEU A 122 -11.07 -16.27 -15.47
CA LEU A 122 -10.85 -15.30 -14.39
C LEU A 122 -11.83 -14.14 -14.47
N LEU A 123 -12.04 -13.56 -15.67
CA LEU A 123 -12.98 -12.46 -15.86
C LEU A 123 -14.42 -12.87 -15.53
N HIS A 124 -14.83 -14.08 -15.91
CA HIS A 124 -16.14 -14.63 -15.52
C HIS A 124 -16.26 -14.84 -14.01
N LEU A 125 -15.21 -15.35 -13.36
CA LEU A 125 -15.14 -15.50 -11.91
C LEU A 125 -15.29 -14.14 -11.19
N PHE A 126 -14.76 -13.08 -11.77
CA PHE A 126 -14.88 -11.71 -11.24
C PHE A 126 -16.20 -11.01 -11.58
N GLY A 127 -17.12 -11.71 -12.24
CA GLY A 127 -18.48 -11.23 -12.49
C GLY A 127 -18.61 -10.32 -13.73
N VAL A 128 -17.81 -10.53 -14.77
CA VAL A 128 -17.92 -9.79 -16.02
C VAL A 128 -19.26 -10.07 -16.71
N THR A 129 -19.87 -9.02 -17.28
CA THR A 129 -21.05 -9.15 -18.13
C THR A 129 -20.67 -9.22 -19.60
N ALA A 130 -21.55 -9.76 -20.45
CA ALA A 130 -21.31 -9.86 -21.90
C ALA A 130 -20.94 -8.51 -22.56
N LYS A 131 -21.49 -7.39 -22.06
CA LYS A 131 -21.19 -6.04 -22.57
C LYS A 131 -19.81 -5.52 -22.16
N ILE A 132 -19.33 -5.90 -20.98
CA ILE A 132 -18.04 -5.45 -20.41
C ILE A 132 -16.90 -6.37 -20.86
N LEU A 133 -17.20 -7.63 -21.19
CA LEU A 133 -16.21 -8.67 -21.49
C LEU A 133 -15.14 -8.25 -22.51
N PRO A 134 -15.48 -7.67 -23.68
CA PRO A 134 -14.46 -7.27 -24.67
C PRO A 134 -13.48 -6.24 -24.11
N TYR A 135 -13.99 -5.25 -23.37
CA TYR A 135 -13.16 -4.21 -22.75
C TYR A 135 -12.27 -4.78 -21.64
N ALA A 136 -12.80 -5.71 -20.84
CA ALA A 136 -12.04 -6.37 -19.76
C ALA A 136 -10.97 -7.31 -20.32
N GLN A 137 -11.24 -8.03 -21.41
CA GLN A 137 -10.27 -8.87 -22.12
C GLN A 137 -9.12 -8.00 -22.66
N ASP A 138 -9.43 -6.93 -23.39
CA ASP A 138 -8.46 -6.02 -23.94
C ASP A 138 -7.58 -5.40 -22.85
N TYR A 139 -8.20 -4.87 -21.77
CA TYR A 139 -7.47 -4.23 -20.69
C TYR A 139 -6.59 -5.21 -19.90
N THR A 140 -7.18 -6.31 -19.43
CA THR A 140 -6.48 -7.28 -18.58
C THR A 140 -5.44 -8.06 -19.37
N GLY A 141 -5.73 -8.42 -20.63
CA GLY A 141 -4.79 -9.10 -21.51
C GLY A 141 -3.54 -8.27 -21.79
N ILE A 142 -3.69 -6.98 -22.05
CA ILE A 142 -2.55 -6.07 -22.25
C ILE A 142 -1.80 -5.84 -20.94
N THR A 143 -2.50 -5.49 -19.84
CA THR A 143 -1.87 -5.20 -18.56
C THR A 143 -1.16 -6.41 -17.96
N ALA A 144 -1.53 -7.63 -18.34
CA ALA A 144 -0.83 -8.85 -17.93
C ALA A 144 0.66 -8.85 -18.32
N PHE A 145 1.04 -8.24 -19.46
CA PHE A 145 2.46 -8.08 -19.84
C PHE A 145 3.23 -7.15 -18.90
N GLY A 146 2.54 -6.24 -18.22
CA GLY A 146 3.14 -5.35 -17.23
C GLY A 146 3.32 -5.99 -15.84
N ILE A 147 2.62 -7.09 -15.52
CA ILE A 147 2.63 -7.71 -14.19
C ILE A 147 4.04 -8.02 -13.66
N PRO A 148 4.97 -8.63 -14.41
CA PRO A 148 6.32 -8.89 -13.90
C PRO A 148 7.04 -7.61 -13.47
N PHE A 149 6.87 -6.54 -14.24
CA PHE A 149 7.48 -5.24 -13.94
C PHE A 149 6.79 -4.54 -12.78
N LEU A 150 5.47 -4.64 -12.66
CA LEU A 150 4.69 -4.11 -11.53
C LEU A 150 5.14 -4.75 -10.21
N ILE A 151 5.24 -6.08 -10.17
CA ILE A 151 5.65 -6.81 -8.98
C ILE A 151 7.11 -6.51 -8.62
N LEU A 152 7.99 -6.48 -9.63
CA LEU A 152 9.39 -6.13 -9.46
C LEU A 152 9.55 -4.69 -8.95
N THR A 153 8.83 -3.73 -9.52
CA THR A 153 8.90 -2.32 -9.11
C THR A 153 8.38 -2.15 -7.69
N THR A 154 7.20 -2.65 -7.40
CA THR A 154 6.58 -2.50 -6.08
C THR A 154 7.42 -3.17 -4.99
N GLY A 155 7.81 -4.42 -5.18
CA GLY A 155 8.61 -5.17 -4.21
C GLY A 155 10.07 -4.70 -4.14
N GLY A 156 10.70 -4.45 -5.30
CA GLY A 156 12.09 -4.02 -5.41
C GLY A 156 12.36 -2.65 -4.77
N ASN A 157 11.38 -1.75 -4.80
CA ASN A 157 11.49 -0.45 -4.14
C ASN A 157 11.68 -0.56 -2.62
N HIS A 158 11.16 -1.59 -1.97
CA HIS A 158 11.43 -1.85 -0.55
C HIS A 158 12.91 -2.22 -0.32
N LEU A 159 13.49 -3.03 -1.20
CA LEU A 159 14.91 -3.39 -1.15
C LEU A 159 15.83 -2.21 -1.49
N ILE A 160 15.45 -1.35 -2.45
CA ILE A 160 16.21 -0.12 -2.76
C ILE A 160 16.25 0.82 -1.55
N ARG A 161 15.13 0.97 -0.83
CA ARG A 161 15.10 1.73 0.42
C ARG A 161 15.95 1.09 1.51
N ALA A 162 15.89 -0.23 1.64
CA ALA A 162 16.73 -0.99 2.57
C ALA A 162 18.22 -0.82 2.25
N ASP A 163 18.57 -0.72 0.98
CA ASP A 163 19.93 -0.41 0.50
C ASP A 163 20.31 1.08 0.59
N ARG A 164 19.61 1.84 1.45
CA ARG A 164 19.90 3.26 1.76
C ARG A 164 19.75 4.22 0.57
N SER A 165 18.86 3.94 -0.37
CA SER A 165 18.61 4.76 -1.56
C SER A 165 17.12 5.14 -1.71
N PRO A 166 16.49 5.78 -0.70
CA PRO A 166 15.07 6.12 -0.73
C PRO A 166 14.70 7.06 -1.87
N THR A 167 15.57 8.01 -2.21
CA THR A 167 15.36 8.95 -3.33
C THR A 167 15.32 8.21 -4.68
N TYR A 168 16.19 7.22 -4.90
CA TYR A 168 16.14 6.44 -6.13
C TYR A 168 14.85 5.62 -6.23
N SER A 169 14.40 5.01 -5.13
CA SER A 169 13.10 4.34 -5.04
C SER A 169 11.95 5.28 -5.42
N MET A 170 11.95 6.51 -4.89
CA MET A 170 10.99 7.54 -5.26
C MET A 170 11.03 7.85 -6.76
N THR A 171 12.22 8.03 -7.32
CA THR A 171 12.39 8.34 -8.75
C THR A 171 11.82 7.23 -9.63
N CYS A 172 12.02 5.94 -9.29
CA CYS A 172 11.42 4.83 -10.02
C CYS A 172 9.88 4.94 -10.07
N MET A 173 9.26 5.20 -8.92
CA MET A 173 7.80 5.31 -8.82
C MET A 173 7.27 6.54 -9.58
N LEU A 174 7.93 7.69 -9.41
CA LEU A 174 7.56 8.94 -10.09
C LEU A 174 7.64 8.82 -11.60
N THR A 175 8.73 8.24 -12.11
CA THR A 175 8.94 8.10 -13.56
C THR A 175 7.83 7.27 -14.18
N GLY A 176 7.46 6.14 -13.59
CA GLY A 176 6.36 5.31 -14.10
C GLY A 176 5.02 6.03 -14.07
N ALA A 177 4.71 6.73 -12.97
CA ALA A 177 3.47 7.48 -12.84
C ALA A 177 3.38 8.65 -13.84
N ILE A 178 4.48 9.39 -14.05
CA ILE A 178 4.53 10.50 -15.01
C ILE A 178 4.34 9.97 -16.44
N ILE A 179 5.06 8.90 -16.80
CA ILE A 179 4.93 8.29 -18.13
C ILE A 179 3.50 7.83 -18.37
N ASN A 180 2.88 7.11 -17.44
CA ASN A 180 1.49 6.69 -17.56
C ASN A 180 0.57 7.90 -17.74
N THR A 181 0.64 8.92 -16.85
CA THR A 181 -0.21 10.11 -16.90
C THR A 181 -0.07 10.91 -18.21
N VAL A 182 1.11 10.91 -18.84
CA VAL A 182 1.35 11.59 -20.12
C VAL A 182 0.85 10.75 -21.28
N LEU A 183 1.06 9.41 -21.25
CA LEU A 183 0.67 8.52 -22.33
C LEU A 183 -0.83 8.23 -22.36
N ASP A 184 -1.52 8.26 -21.24
CA ASP A 184 -2.97 8.02 -21.17
C ASP A 184 -3.75 8.93 -22.11
N PRO A 185 -3.68 10.27 -21.99
CA PRO A 185 -4.41 11.16 -22.89
C PRO A 185 -3.92 11.04 -24.35
N LEU A 186 -2.63 10.80 -24.56
CA LEU A 186 -2.09 10.63 -25.90
C LEU A 186 -2.67 9.39 -26.60
N PHE A 187 -2.72 8.26 -25.92
CA PHE A 187 -3.22 7.01 -26.51
C PHE A 187 -4.74 6.92 -26.54
N ILE A 188 -5.41 7.44 -25.50
CA ILE A 188 -6.88 7.40 -25.44
C ILE A 188 -7.49 8.39 -26.42
N PHE A 189 -7.07 9.67 -26.38
CA PHE A 189 -7.68 10.76 -27.14
C PHE A 189 -6.91 11.07 -28.45
N GLY A 190 -5.56 11.06 -28.41
CA GLY A 190 -4.75 11.37 -29.59
C GLY A 190 -4.78 10.26 -30.65
N PHE A 191 -4.55 9.01 -30.25
CA PHE A 191 -4.53 7.86 -31.17
C PHE A 191 -5.88 7.13 -31.23
N HIS A 192 -6.85 7.51 -30.40
CA HIS A 192 -8.19 6.89 -30.33
C HIS A 192 -8.16 5.37 -30.03
N TRP A 193 -7.17 4.91 -29.26
CA TRP A 193 -7.03 3.49 -28.91
C TRP A 193 -7.98 3.07 -27.77
N GLY A 194 -8.70 4.03 -27.15
CA GLY A 194 -9.65 3.75 -26.08
C GLY A 194 -9.03 2.99 -24.91
N ILE A 195 -9.69 1.90 -24.47
CA ILE A 195 -9.22 1.10 -23.31
C ILE A 195 -7.86 0.43 -23.55
N LYS A 196 -7.54 0.05 -24.79
CA LYS A 196 -6.23 -0.49 -25.16
C LYS A 196 -5.13 0.53 -24.95
N GLY A 197 -5.43 1.81 -25.24
CA GLY A 197 -4.51 2.92 -25.02
C GLY A 197 -4.14 3.08 -23.54
N ALA A 198 -5.12 3.10 -22.66
CA ALA A 198 -4.92 3.15 -21.22
C ALA A 198 -4.07 1.94 -20.72
N ALA A 199 -4.40 0.74 -21.19
CA ALA A 199 -3.66 -0.46 -20.83
C ALA A 199 -2.19 -0.38 -21.26
N TRP A 200 -1.90 0.04 -22.48
CA TRP A 200 -0.52 0.20 -22.97
C TRP A 200 0.23 1.33 -22.24
N ALA A 201 -0.40 2.45 -21.94
CA ALA A 201 0.21 3.51 -21.16
C ALA A 201 0.65 3.01 -19.77
N THR A 202 -0.21 2.23 -19.11
CA THR A 202 0.09 1.58 -17.82
C THR A 202 1.27 0.61 -17.95
N VAL A 203 1.26 -0.27 -18.95
CA VAL A 203 2.34 -1.26 -19.18
C VAL A 203 3.68 -0.58 -19.44
N ILE A 204 3.71 0.45 -20.29
CA ILE A 204 4.94 1.19 -20.59
C ILE A 204 5.51 1.85 -19.33
N GLY A 205 4.66 2.50 -18.52
CA GLY A 205 5.06 3.06 -17.24
C GLY A 205 5.66 2.01 -16.29
N GLN A 206 5.04 0.83 -16.20
CA GLN A 206 5.52 -0.29 -15.39
C GLN A 206 6.85 -0.86 -15.91
N ILE A 207 6.99 -1.02 -17.21
CA ILE A 207 8.24 -1.52 -17.84
C ILE A 207 9.40 -0.56 -17.55
N VAL A 208 9.21 0.75 -17.75
CA VAL A 208 10.27 1.74 -17.52
C VAL A 208 10.66 1.74 -16.02
N SER A 209 9.71 1.75 -15.12
CA SER A 209 9.98 1.67 -13.67
C SER A 209 10.70 0.36 -13.30
N GLY A 210 10.28 -0.78 -13.87
CA GLY A 210 10.91 -2.07 -13.64
C GLY A 210 12.35 -2.13 -14.17
N ILE A 211 12.60 -1.55 -15.34
CA ILE A 211 13.96 -1.41 -15.89
C ILE A 211 14.83 -0.53 -14.95
N MET A 212 14.29 0.58 -14.42
CA MET A 212 15.03 1.41 -13.49
C MET A 212 15.41 0.63 -12.22
N VAL A 213 14.51 -0.21 -11.69
CA VAL A 213 14.80 -1.10 -10.55
C VAL A 213 15.91 -2.10 -10.90
N MET A 214 15.86 -2.73 -12.08
CA MET A 214 16.92 -3.64 -12.54
C MET A 214 18.27 -2.91 -12.71
N VAL A 215 18.27 -1.72 -13.28
CA VAL A 215 19.47 -0.89 -13.43
C VAL A 215 20.06 -0.53 -12.06
N TYR A 216 19.21 -0.24 -11.06
CA TYR A 216 19.70 0.00 -9.70
C TYR A 216 20.48 -1.19 -9.17
N PHE A 217 19.91 -2.39 -9.21
CA PHE A 217 20.57 -3.57 -8.70
C PHE A 217 21.76 -4.04 -9.54
N GLY A 218 21.79 -3.67 -10.81
CA GLY A 218 22.94 -3.89 -11.68
C GLY A 218 24.12 -2.94 -11.43
N ARG A 219 23.84 -1.65 -11.24
CA ARG A 219 24.85 -0.58 -11.33
C ARG A 219 24.97 0.32 -10.11
N PHE A 220 23.87 0.64 -9.43
CA PHE A 220 23.83 1.67 -8.38
C PHE A 220 23.68 1.12 -6.96
N ARG A 221 23.56 -0.19 -6.81
CA ARG A 221 23.43 -0.86 -5.51
C ARG A 221 24.61 -0.57 -4.59
N LYS A 222 24.33 -0.49 -3.30
CA LYS A 222 25.33 -0.35 -2.22
C LYS A 222 25.64 -1.68 -1.53
N MET A 223 24.72 -2.66 -1.69
CA MET A 223 24.90 -4.02 -1.21
C MET A 223 25.75 -4.84 -2.20
N GLU A 224 26.48 -5.82 -1.68
CA GLU A 224 27.24 -6.76 -2.52
C GLU A 224 26.34 -7.89 -3.00
N LEU A 225 26.05 -7.96 -4.29
CA LEU A 225 25.29 -9.04 -4.91
C LEU A 225 26.17 -9.81 -5.90
N LYS A 226 26.36 -11.10 -5.64
CA LYS A 226 27.02 -12.06 -6.57
C LYS A 226 25.97 -12.86 -7.31
N LYS A 227 26.29 -13.38 -8.50
CA LYS A 227 25.35 -14.18 -9.31
C LYS A 227 24.75 -15.38 -8.56
N GLU A 228 25.52 -16.00 -7.67
CA GLU A 228 25.09 -17.14 -6.86
C GLU A 228 23.99 -16.78 -5.84
N MET A 229 23.86 -15.51 -5.46
CA MET A 229 22.89 -15.04 -4.46
C MET A 229 21.49 -14.94 -5.04
N PHE A 230 21.36 -14.95 -6.37
CA PHE A 230 20.05 -14.95 -7.04
C PHE A 230 19.39 -16.33 -7.11
N ARG A 231 20.07 -17.39 -6.71
CA ARG A 231 19.47 -18.73 -6.60
C ARG A 231 18.55 -18.80 -5.40
N PRO A 232 17.23 -19.01 -5.58
CA PRO A 232 16.31 -19.10 -4.45
C PRO A 232 16.66 -20.27 -3.54
N ARG A 233 16.69 -20.01 -2.23
CA ARG A 233 16.91 -21.05 -1.20
C ARG A 233 15.67 -21.13 -0.32
N GLY A 234 15.10 -22.34 -0.16
CA GLY A 234 13.84 -22.55 0.56
C GLY A 234 13.84 -22.01 1.99
N HIS A 235 14.96 -22.15 2.71
CA HIS A 235 15.11 -21.57 4.06
C HIS A 235 15.00 -20.03 4.06
N LEU A 236 15.67 -19.34 3.11
CA LEU A 236 15.61 -17.89 3.00
C LEU A 236 14.23 -17.44 2.55
N LEU A 237 13.61 -18.18 1.64
CA LEU A 237 12.24 -17.90 1.20
C LEU A 237 11.25 -17.99 2.37
N LYS A 238 11.38 -18.99 3.25
CA LYS A 238 10.54 -19.10 4.46
C LYS A 238 10.69 -17.87 5.36
N MET A 239 11.91 -17.35 5.54
CA MET A 239 12.16 -16.11 6.31
C MET A 239 11.48 -14.90 5.65
N ILE A 240 11.61 -14.76 4.32
CA ILE A 240 10.99 -13.68 3.54
C ILE A 240 9.46 -13.73 3.68
N LEU A 241 8.86 -14.90 3.43
CA LEU A 241 7.41 -15.07 3.52
C LEU A 241 6.90 -14.79 4.93
N SER A 242 7.60 -15.22 5.97
CA SER A 242 7.21 -14.98 7.36
C SER A 242 7.01 -13.50 7.68
N LEU A 243 7.97 -12.62 7.33
CA LEU A 243 7.89 -11.20 7.62
C LEU A 243 7.00 -10.43 6.64
N GLY A 244 6.90 -10.88 5.38
CA GLY A 244 6.03 -10.24 4.40
C GLY A 244 4.54 -10.56 4.55
N MET A 245 4.21 -11.64 5.26
CA MET A 245 2.85 -12.15 5.40
C MET A 245 1.87 -11.11 5.98
N ALA A 246 2.31 -10.30 6.95
CA ALA A 246 1.47 -9.26 7.55
C ALA A 246 0.92 -8.28 6.50
N SER A 247 1.78 -7.81 5.60
CA SER A 247 1.39 -6.86 4.55
C SER A 247 0.54 -7.51 3.46
N CYS A 248 0.84 -8.76 3.10
CA CYS A 248 0.06 -9.53 2.14
C CYS A 248 -1.38 -9.75 2.63
N ILE A 249 -1.53 -10.27 3.84
CA ILE A 249 -2.86 -10.52 4.44
C ILE A 249 -3.63 -9.22 4.62
N ASN A 250 -2.96 -8.13 5.03
CA ASN A 250 -3.62 -6.83 5.14
C ASN A 250 -4.18 -6.34 3.80
N GLN A 251 -3.44 -6.52 2.71
CA GLN A 251 -3.90 -6.13 1.37
C GLN A 251 -5.16 -6.89 0.94
N ILE A 252 -5.18 -8.20 1.20
CA ILE A 252 -6.36 -9.04 0.93
C ILE A 252 -7.52 -8.66 1.83
N ALA A 253 -7.27 -8.45 3.12
CA ALA A 253 -8.29 -8.05 4.10
C ALA A 253 -8.95 -6.71 3.73
N MET A 254 -8.17 -5.73 3.27
CA MET A 254 -8.70 -4.45 2.80
C MET A 254 -9.67 -4.63 1.62
N ALA A 255 -9.36 -5.51 0.68
CA ALA A 255 -10.24 -5.80 -0.45
C ALA A 255 -11.56 -6.45 -0.01
N VAL A 256 -11.49 -7.43 0.90
CA VAL A 256 -12.69 -8.08 1.46
C VAL A 256 -13.58 -7.07 2.19
N VAL A 257 -12.98 -6.21 3.03
CA VAL A 257 -13.72 -5.16 3.75
C VAL A 257 -14.37 -4.18 2.78
N GLN A 258 -13.66 -3.77 1.71
CA GLN A 258 -14.22 -2.83 0.72
C GLN A 258 -15.43 -3.42 -0.01
N ILE A 259 -15.35 -4.70 -0.41
CA ILE A 259 -16.48 -5.40 -1.05
C ILE A 259 -17.66 -5.50 -0.09
N THR A 260 -17.41 -5.90 1.16
CA THR A 260 -18.45 -6.01 2.19
C THR A 260 -19.09 -4.67 2.47
N MET A 261 -18.30 -3.61 2.62
CA MET A 261 -18.80 -2.26 2.85
C MET A 261 -19.72 -1.78 1.71
N ASN A 262 -19.30 -1.97 0.46
CA ASN A 262 -20.09 -1.57 -0.69
C ASN A 262 -21.44 -2.32 -0.75
N ASN A 263 -21.44 -3.64 -0.47
CA ASN A 263 -22.66 -4.45 -0.44
C ASN A 263 -23.58 -4.03 0.72
N THR A 264 -23.04 -3.78 1.89
CA THR A 264 -23.81 -3.31 3.06
C THR A 264 -24.42 -1.94 2.81
N LEU A 265 -23.66 -1.00 2.26
CA LEU A 265 -24.15 0.33 1.88
C LEU A 265 -25.25 0.27 0.85
N ARG A 266 -25.13 -0.62 -0.15
CA ARG A 266 -26.16 -0.82 -1.16
C ARG A 266 -27.47 -1.35 -0.53
N TYR A 267 -27.36 -2.37 0.32
CA TYR A 267 -28.53 -3.00 0.95
C TYR A 267 -29.26 -2.06 1.91
N TYR A 268 -28.55 -1.46 2.86
CA TYR A 268 -29.16 -0.56 3.85
C TYR A 268 -29.44 0.84 3.29
N GLY A 269 -28.71 1.26 2.24
CA GLY A 269 -29.00 2.49 1.50
C GLY A 269 -30.38 2.44 0.84
N ALA A 270 -30.71 1.33 0.19
CA ALA A 270 -32.02 1.11 -0.42
C ALA A 270 -33.19 1.25 0.56
N ALA A 271 -32.98 0.91 1.82
CA ALA A 271 -33.94 1.02 2.90
C ALA A 271 -33.93 2.39 3.60
N SER A 272 -33.05 3.31 3.20
CA SER A 272 -32.89 4.64 3.80
C SER A 272 -33.52 5.73 2.91
N VAL A 273 -33.66 6.94 3.47
CA VAL A 273 -34.11 8.13 2.72
C VAL A 273 -33.13 8.57 1.61
N TYR A 274 -31.89 8.07 1.64
CA TYR A 274 -30.84 8.42 0.69
C TYR A 274 -30.79 7.53 -0.56
N GLY A 275 -31.52 6.40 -0.57
CA GLY A 275 -31.47 5.43 -1.67
C GLY A 275 -30.11 4.69 -1.76
N THR A 276 -29.90 3.95 -2.85
CA THR A 276 -28.68 3.16 -3.06
C THR A 276 -27.49 3.99 -3.54
N ASP A 277 -27.72 5.03 -4.31
CA ASP A 277 -26.68 5.69 -5.09
C ASP A 277 -25.92 6.75 -4.28
N ILE A 278 -26.63 7.53 -3.44
CA ILE A 278 -26.02 8.59 -2.64
C ILE A 278 -24.98 8.03 -1.66
N PRO A 279 -25.28 6.98 -0.84
CA PRO A 279 -24.29 6.41 0.06
C PRO A 279 -23.05 5.86 -0.65
N LEU A 280 -23.23 5.15 -1.76
CA LEU A 280 -22.11 4.59 -2.54
C LEU A 280 -21.23 5.69 -3.15
N ALA A 281 -21.85 6.72 -3.73
CA ALA A 281 -21.12 7.84 -4.29
C ALA A 281 -20.33 8.61 -3.21
N CYS A 282 -20.97 8.91 -2.08
CA CYS A 282 -20.31 9.60 -0.95
C CYS A 282 -19.14 8.79 -0.39
N VAL A 283 -19.33 7.49 -0.13
CA VAL A 283 -18.26 6.63 0.40
C VAL A 283 -17.13 6.47 -0.62
N GLY A 284 -17.44 6.45 -1.92
CA GLY A 284 -16.42 6.48 -2.97
C GLY A 284 -15.51 7.71 -2.89
N VAL A 285 -16.09 8.90 -2.71
CA VAL A 285 -15.32 10.15 -2.53
C VAL A 285 -14.51 10.11 -1.23
N ILE A 286 -15.13 9.72 -0.12
CA ILE A 286 -14.47 9.66 1.20
C ILE A 286 -13.29 8.68 1.17
N SER A 287 -13.46 7.53 0.49
CA SER A 287 -12.38 6.56 0.31
C SER A 287 -11.18 7.14 -0.45
N LYS A 288 -11.42 7.95 -1.47
CA LYS A 288 -10.34 8.64 -2.21
C LYS A 288 -9.60 9.66 -1.35
N VAL A 289 -10.33 10.44 -0.54
CA VAL A 289 -9.72 11.39 0.40
C VAL A 289 -8.93 10.65 1.48
N ASN A 290 -9.49 9.56 2.02
CA ASN A 290 -8.80 8.72 2.99
C ASN A 290 -7.54 8.06 2.41
N MET A 291 -7.55 7.71 1.12
CA MET A 291 -6.39 7.17 0.41
C MET A 291 -5.20 8.13 0.44
N VAL A 292 -5.43 9.43 0.32
CA VAL A 292 -4.39 10.46 0.44
C VAL A 292 -3.79 10.48 1.85
N PHE A 293 -4.65 10.45 2.88
CA PHE A 293 -4.18 10.35 4.27
C PHE A 293 -3.37 9.08 4.52
N MET A 294 -3.89 7.93 4.09
CA MET A 294 -3.22 6.64 4.25
C MET A 294 -1.90 6.56 3.48
N ALA A 295 -1.80 7.21 2.32
CA ALA A 295 -0.54 7.31 1.59
C ALA A 295 0.56 7.98 2.42
N ILE A 296 0.23 9.03 3.17
CA ILE A 296 1.17 9.70 4.07
C ILE A 296 1.51 8.79 5.27
N ALA A 297 0.53 8.19 5.93
CA ALA A 297 0.73 7.32 7.09
C ALA A 297 1.57 6.08 6.74
N ILE A 298 1.28 5.42 5.62
CA ILE A 298 2.04 4.28 5.10
C ILE A 298 3.44 4.73 4.67
N GLY A 299 3.58 5.89 4.05
CA GLY A 299 4.86 6.47 3.65
C GLY A 299 5.79 6.69 4.86
N ILE A 300 5.27 7.22 5.96
CA ILE A 300 6.02 7.36 7.23
C ILE A 300 6.48 5.98 7.72
N SER A 301 5.57 5.00 7.77
CA SER A 301 5.89 3.63 8.18
C SER A 301 6.99 3.02 7.33
N GLN A 302 6.83 3.04 6.00
CA GLN A 302 7.79 2.46 5.05
C GLN A 302 9.16 3.16 5.09
N GLY A 303 9.19 4.48 5.32
CA GLY A 303 10.44 5.23 5.48
C GLY A 303 11.18 4.86 6.76
N CYS A 304 10.47 4.53 7.83
CA CYS A 304 11.08 4.16 9.12
C CYS A 304 11.54 2.68 9.18
N GLN A 305 10.98 1.79 8.35
CA GLN A 305 11.30 0.35 8.37
C GLN A 305 12.81 0.05 8.27
N PRO A 306 13.59 0.63 7.35
CA PRO A 306 15.03 0.40 7.29
C PRO A 306 15.76 0.83 8.57
N ILE A 307 15.30 1.92 9.20
CA ILE A 307 15.91 2.48 10.39
C ILE A 307 15.67 1.55 11.59
N TRP A 308 14.42 1.10 11.77
CA TRP A 308 14.07 0.17 12.86
C TRP A 308 14.77 -1.18 12.70
N GLY A 309 14.68 -1.78 11.48
CA GLY A 309 15.24 -3.11 11.23
C GLY A 309 16.75 -3.16 11.40
N TYR A 310 17.48 -2.18 10.84
CA TYR A 310 18.92 -2.11 10.98
C TYR A 310 19.37 -1.94 12.44
N ASN A 311 18.79 -0.95 13.15
CA ASN A 311 19.18 -0.67 14.52
C ASN A 311 18.77 -1.79 15.50
N TYR A 312 17.65 -2.48 15.23
CA TYR A 312 17.25 -3.64 16.01
C TYR A 312 18.23 -4.81 15.80
N GLY A 313 18.61 -5.08 14.55
CA GLY A 313 19.63 -6.10 14.23
C GLY A 313 21.00 -5.78 14.83
N ALA A 314 21.34 -4.50 14.94
CA ALA A 314 22.58 -4.02 15.56
C ALA A 314 22.54 -4.00 17.10
N GLY A 315 21.42 -4.37 17.74
CA GLY A 315 21.26 -4.31 19.20
C GLY A 315 21.11 -2.88 19.75
N SER A 316 20.97 -1.87 18.89
CA SER A 316 20.83 -0.45 19.29
C SER A 316 19.39 -0.12 19.67
N TYR A 317 18.85 -0.78 20.69
CA TYR A 317 17.44 -0.72 21.08
C TYR A 317 16.98 0.69 21.48
N ASP A 318 17.83 1.48 22.16
CA ASP A 318 17.49 2.87 22.50
C ASP A 318 17.21 3.75 21.27
N ARG A 319 17.96 3.50 20.20
CA ARG A 319 17.76 4.21 18.95
C ARG A 319 16.47 3.78 18.26
N VAL A 320 16.12 2.49 18.32
CA VAL A 320 14.83 1.96 17.84
C VAL A 320 13.68 2.63 18.59
N LYS A 321 13.72 2.69 19.91
CA LYS A 321 12.70 3.32 20.76
C LYS A 321 12.52 4.81 20.43
N ARG A 322 13.63 5.56 20.38
CA ARG A 322 13.58 7.01 20.05
C ARG A 322 13.01 7.25 18.65
N THR A 323 13.40 6.45 17.67
CA THR A 323 12.91 6.57 16.29
C THR A 323 11.42 6.22 16.21
N TYR A 324 10.96 5.18 16.93
CA TYR A 324 9.55 4.82 16.98
C TYR A 324 8.70 5.96 17.54
N TRP A 325 9.06 6.53 18.69
CA TRP A 325 8.30 7.62 19.29
C TRP A 325 8.34 8.94 18.50
N LYS A 326 9.43 9.20 17.77
CA LYS A 326 9.48 10.32 16.82
C LYS A 326 8.53 10.10 15.64
N ALA A 327 8.55 8.91 15.04
CA ALA A 327 7.63 8.56 13.96
C ALA A 327 6.17 8.59 14.42
N PHE A 328 5.89 8.09 15.62
CA PHE A 328 4.56 8.14 16.25
C PHE A 328 4.05 9.57 16.37
N ARG A 329 4.87 10.49 16.89
CA ARG A 329 4.50 11.91 17.00
C ARG A 329 4.21 12.53 15.64
N VAL A 330 5.02 12.25 14.62
CA VAL A 330 4.80 12.74 13.25
C VAL A 330 3.48 12.19 12.70
N ALA A 331 3.22 10.89 12.82
CA ALA A 331 1.99 10.26 12.36
C ALA A 331 0.74 10.83 13.08
N MET A 332 0.83 11.04 14.40
CA MET A 332 -0.24 11.68 15.17
C MET A 332 -0.50 13.12 14.74
N THR A 333 0.55 13.92 14.54
CA THR A 333 0.41 15.30 14.09
C THR A 333 -0.29 15.37 12.73
N VAL A 334 0.14 14.54 11.77
CA VAL A 334 -0.51 14.43 10.46
C VAL A 334 -1.97 13.99 10.63
N GLY A 335 -2.23 12.98 11.45
CA GLY A 335 -3.57 12.48 11.72
C GLY A 335 -4.48 13.54 12.32
N ILE A 336 -3.99 14.37 13.25
CA ILE A 336 -4.73 15.48 13.84
C ILE A 336 -5.07 16.55 12.79
N VAL A 337 -4.12 16.91 11.93
CA VAL A 337 -4.37 17.87 10.85
C VAL A 337 -5.49 17.38 9.92
N PHE A 338 -5.42 16.11 9.47
CA PHE A 338 -6.49 15.53 8.64
C PHE A 338 -7.81 15.41 9.39
N PHE A 339 -7.80 15.03 10.66
CA PHE A 339 -8.99 15.02 11.49
C PHE A 339 -9.68 16.39 11.52
N LEU A 340 -8.92 17.47 11.77
CA LEU A 340 -9.45 18.82 11.76
C LEU A 340 -10.03 19.19 10.39
N CYS A 341 -9.35 18.85 9.30
CA CYS A 341 -9.86 19.06 7.94
C CYS A 341 -11.19 18.33 7.71
N PHE A 342 -11.30 17.07 8.15
CA PHE A 342 -12.52 16.27 7.98
C PHE A 342 -13.68 16.72 8.84
N GLN A 343 -13.40 17.27 10.02
CA GLN A 343 -14.46 17.79 10.92
C GLN A 343 -14.95 19.17 10.51
N PHE A 344 -14.06 20.07 10.09
CA PHE A 344 -14.43 21.46 9.80
C PHE A 344 -14.79 21.72 8.33
N PHE A 345 -14.21 20.97 7.37
CA PHE A 345 -14.34 21.22 5.93
C PHE A 345 -14.91 20.03 5.14
N PRO A 346 -15.86 19.21 5.63
CA PRO A 346 -16.30 18.01 4.92
C PRO A 346 -16.99 18.32 3.60
N THR A 347 -17.87 19.34 3.55
CA THR A 347 -18.59 19.74 2.35
C THR A 347 -17.68 20.30 1.26
N GLN A 348 -16.67 21.07 1.65
CA GLN A 348 -15.65 21.60 0.71
C GLN A 348 -14.82 20.46 0.10
N LEU A 349 -14.44 19.48 0.90
CA LEU A 349 -13.71 18.31 0.42
C LEU A 349 -14.52 17.48 -0.58
N VAL A 350 -15.82 17.30 -0.33
CA VAL A 350 -16.72 16.57 -1.23
C VAL A 350 -16.94 17.35 -2.53
N SER A 351 -17.08 18.68 -2.45
CA SER A 351 -17.32 19.53 -3.62
C SER A 351 -16.17 19.54 -4.64
N ILE A 352 -14.94 19.18 -4.21
CA ILE A 352 -13.79 19.01 -5.14
C ILE A 352 -14.06 17.89 -6.16
N PHE A 353 -14.84 16.87 -5.78
CA PHE A 353 -15.11 15.69 -6.62
C PHE A 353 -16.38 15.80 -7.44
N GLY A 354 -17.15 16.88 -7.30
CA GLY A 354 -18.36 17.13 -8.09
C GLY A 354 -19.45 17.82 -7.29
N THR A 355 -20.55 18.14 -7.98
CA THR A 355 -21.76 18.73 -7.41
C THR A 355 -22.82 17.65 -7.22
N GLY A 356 -23.61 17.77 -6.15
CA GLY A 356 -24.69 16.83 -5.83
C GLY A 356 -25.90 17.52 -5.24
N SER A 357 -26.92 16.74 -4.92
CA SER A 357 -28.13 17.22 -4.24
C SER A 357 -27.83 17.66 -2.80
N LYS A 358 -28.80 18.32 -2.16
CA LYS A 358 -28.70 18.71 -0.76
C LYS A 358 -28.50 17.49 0.14
N GLU A 359 -29.24 16.42 -0.14
CA GLU A 359 -29.16 15.14 0.57
C GLU A 359 -27.78 14.49 0.44
N TYR A 360 -27.16 14.62 -0.75
CA TYR A 360 -25.79 14.14 -1.00
C TYR A 360 -24.78 14.84 -0.08
N TYR A 361 -24.83 16.17 0.03
CA TYR A 361 -23.92 16.92 0.89
C TYR A 361 -24.19 16.66 2.38
N GLU A 362 -25.45 16.54 2.80
CA GLU A 362 -25.82 16.21 4.17
C GLU A 362 -25.29 14.84 4.58
N PHE A 363 -25.52 13.82 3.75
CA PHE A 363 -25.02 12.48 4.01
C PHE A 363 -23.50 12.44 4.02
N ALA A 364 -22.83 13.06 3.04
CA ALA A 364 -21.38 13.09 2.94
C ALA A 364 -20.74 13.79 4.16
N ALA A 365 -21.27 14.96 4.56
CA ALA A 365 -20.75 15.68 5.73
C ALA A 365 -20.92 14.87 7.02
N ARG A 366 -22.06 14.20 7.19
CA ARG A 366 -22.35 13.33 8.34
C ARG A 366 -21.40 12.11 8.35
N TYR A 367 -21.24 11.46 7.19
CA TYR A 367 -20.35 10.31 7.06
C TYR A 367 -18.88 10.68 7.31
N PHE A 368 -18.38 11.79 6.77
CA PHE A 368 -17.04 12.29 7.05
C PHE A 368 -16.82 12.49 8.56
N ARG A 369 -17.72 13.23 9.20
CA ARG A 369 -17.57 13.56 10.63
C ARG A 369 -17.61 12.33 11.51
N ILE A 370 -18.45 11.34 11.21
CA ILE A 370 -18.60 10.14 12.03
C ILE A 370 -17.53 9.12 11.67
N PHE A 371 -17.48 8.67 10.41
CA PHE A 371 -16.61 7.57 9.99
C PHE A 371 -15.12 7.91 10.14
N MET A 372 -14.76 9.17 9.85
CA MET A 372 -13.36 9.64 9.93
C MET A 372 -13.04 10.30 11.28
N PHE A 373 -13.87 10.11 12.31
CA PHE A 373 -13.67 10.74 13.62
C PHE A 373 -12.35 10.33 14.28
N MET A 374 -11.90 9.11 14.12
CA MET A 374 -10.65 8.58 14.69
C MET A 374 -9.45 8.63 13.73
N THR A 375 -9.48 9.49 12.72
CA THR A 375 -8.38 9.63 11.73
C THR A 375 -7.03 9.85 12.39
N PHE A 376 -6.96 10.60 13.49
CA PHE A 376 -5.71 10.85 14.23
C PHE A 376 -5.09 9.58 14.84
N VAL A 377 -5.88 8.52 15.04
CA VAL A 377 -5.40 7.21 15.55
C VAL A 377 -5.15 6.23 14.40
N ASN A 378 -5.87 6.37 13.29
CA ASN A 378 -5.89 5.41 12.18
C ASN A 378 -4.50 5.14 11.57
N GLY A 379 -3.62 6.15 11.53
CA GLY A 379 -2.25 6.01 11.04
C GLY A 379 -1.32 5.18 11.94
N ILE A 380 -1.70 4.95 13.20
CA ILE A 380 -0.86 4.23 14.18
C ILE A 380 -0.80 2.73 13.87
N GLN A 381 -1.90 2.15 13.44
CA GLN A 381 -2.00 0.72 13.16
C GLN A 381 -1.03 0.29 12.03
N PRO A 382 -1.00 0.90 10.82
CA PRO A 382 -0.06 0.51 9.79
C PRO A 382 1.39 0.82 10.16
N MET A 383 1.63 1.88 10.96
CA MET A 383 2.96 2.20 11.47
C MET A 383 3.46 1.12 12.44
N SER A 384 2.63 0.69 13.39
CA SER A 384 3.00 -0.35 14.36
C SER A 384 3.15 -1.72 13.70
N SER A 385 2.29 -2.07 12.73
CA SER A 385 2.45 -3.31 11.95
C SER A 385 3.77 -3.31 11.18
N GLY A 386 4.14 -2.21 10.53
CA GLY A 386 5.43 -2.03 9.87
C GLY A 386 6.62 -2.10 10.82
N PHE A 387 6.48 -1.55 12.02
CA PHE A 387 7.47 -1.65 13.08
C PHE A 387 7.73 -3.10 13.49
N PHE A 388 6.68 -3.86 13.85
CA PHE A 388 6.83 -5.27 14.23
C PHE A 388 7.43 -6.14 13.12
N THR A 389 7.02 -5.90 11.88
CA THR A 389 7.60 -6.57 10.70
C THR A 389 9.09 -6.26 10.59
N SER A 390 9.49 -5.00 10.78
CA SER A 390 10.89 -4.57 10.64
C SER A 390 11.81 -5.13 11.71
N ILE A 391 11.32 -5.32 12.93
CA ILE A 391 12.09 -5.91 14.04
C ILE A 391 12.03 -7.44 14.10
N GLY A 392 11.47 -8.08 13.06
CA GLY A 392 11.44 -9.55 12.95
C GLY A 392 10.30 -10.24 13.69
N LYS A 393 9.35 -9.49 14.26
CA LYS A 393 8.21 -10.05 15.03
C LYS A 393 6.98 -10.25 14.15
N ALA A 394 7.09 -11.18 13.18
CA ALA A 394 6.08 -11.47 12.18
C ALA A 394 4.67 -11.69 12.76
N LYS A 395 4.54 -12.50 13.82
CA LYS A 395 3.24 -12.81 14.44
C LYS A 395 2.54 -11.56 14.96
N LEU A 396 3.28 -10.66 15.64
CA LEU A 396 2.72 -9.39 16.13
C LEU A 396 2.35 -8.47 14.97
N GLY A 397 3.18 -8.40 13.93
CA GLY A 397 2.88 -7.65 12.72
C GLY A 397 1.57 -8.11 12.06
N ILE A 398 1.35 -9.42 11.95
CA ILE A 398 0.11 -10.00 11.40
C ILE A 398 -1.10 -9.64 12.29
N VAL A 399 -0.99 -9.88 13.60
CA VAL A 399 -2.09 -9.60 14.54
C VAL A 399 -2.49 -8.12 14.47
N VAL A 400 -1.53 -7.20 14.60
CA VAL A 400 -1.80 -5.76 14.52
C VAL A 400 -2.38 -5.37 13.17
N SER A 401 -1.89 -5.97 12.08
CA SER A 401 -2.38 -5.71 10.72
C SER A 401 -3.84 -6.11 10.55
N LEU A 402 -4.25 -7.28 11.08
CA LEU A 402 -5.60 -7.80 10.97
C LEU A 402 -6.59 -7.15 11.95
N THR A 403 -6.10 -6.57 13.04
CA THR A 403 -6.94 -6.05 14.13
C THR A 403 -7.99 -5.07 13.60
N ARG A 404 -7.60 -4.10 12.80
CA ARG A 404 -8.51 -3.10 12.25
C ARG A 404 -9.49 -3.70 11.24
N GLN A 405 -8.97 -4.41 10.25
CA GLN A 405 -9.77 -4.80 9.08
C GLN A 405 -10.68 -5.99 9.38
N VAL A 406 -10.11 -7.07 9.92
CA VAL A 406 -10.80 -8.36 10.06
C VAL A 406 -11.43 -8.53 11.44
N ILE A 407 -10.71 -8.12 12.51
CA ILE A 407 -11.17 -8.37 13.87
C ILE A 407 -12.25 -7.37 14.28
N PHE A 408 -12.11 -6.09 13.93
CA PHE A 408 -13.08 -5.08 14.34
C PHE A 408 -13.96 -4.58 13.18
N LEU A 409 -13.39 -4.04 12.09
CA LEU A 409 -14.18 -3.33 11.09
C LEU A 409 -15.16 -4.25 10.35
N LEU A 410 -14.72 -5.42 9.90
CA LEU A 410 -15.57 -6.36 9.17
C LEU A 410 -16.80 -6.82 9.99
N PRO A 411 -16.66 -7.28 11.24
CA PRO A 411 -17.83 -7.64 12.05
C PRO A 411 -18.73 -6.44 12.34
N LEU A 412 -18.16 -5.25 12.61
CA LEU A 412 -18.96 -4.06 12.93
C LEU A 412 -19.76 -3.57 11.73
N ILE A 413 -19.20 -3.64 10.50
CA ILE A 413 -19.95 -3.31 9.26
C ILE A 413 -21.13 -4.27 9.04
N LEU A 414 -21.03 -5.52 9.48
CA LEU A 414 -22.12 -6.50 9.32
C LEU A 414 -23.16 -6.40 10.44
N ILE A 415 -22.73 -6.16 11.68
CA ILE A 415 -23.61 -6.23 12.87
C ILE A 415 -24.32 -4.91 13.13
N PHE A 416 -23.62 -3.76 13.10
CA PHE A 416 -24.21 -2.48 13.48
C PHE A 416 -25.38 -2.05 12.58
N PRO A 417 -25.32 -2.26 11.25
CA PRO A 417 -26.45 -1.90 10.41
C PRO A 417 -27.75 -2.67 10.70
N ILE A 418 -27.67 -3.84 11.34
CA ILE A 418 -28.85 -4.61 11.77
C ILE A 418 -29.69 -3.79 12.76
N PHE A 419 -29.03 -3.03 13.64
CA PHE A 419 -29.69 -2.26 14.70
C PHE A 419 -29.86 -0.76 14.36
N MET A 420 -28.96 -0.22 13.54
CA MET A 420 -28.86 1.23 13.27
C MET A 420 -29.07 1.59 11.80
N GLY A 421 -29.38 0.62 10.93
CA GLY A 421 -29.49 0.85 9.50
C GLY A 421 -28.17 1.38 8.91
N ILE A 422 -28.27 2.32 7.96
CA ILE A 422 -27.09 2.87 7.27
C ILE A 422 -26.12 3.61 8.22
N ASP A 423 -26.63 4.18 9.32
CA ASP A 423 -25.81 4.86 10.32
C ASP A 423 -24.84 3.89 11.01
N GLY A 424 -25.22 2.62 11.13
CA GLY A 424 -24.35 1.57 11.67
C GLY A 424 -23.04 1.43 10.93
N VAL A 425 -23.03 1.61 9.61
CA VAL A 425 -21.79 1.61 8.80
C VAL A 425 -20.91 2.80 9.16
N MET A 426 -21.50 3.97 9.43
CA MET A 426 -20.75 5.17 9.81
C MET A 426 -20.02 5.00 11.15
N TYR A 427 -20.66 4.38 12.15
CA TYR A 427 -20.08 4.17 13.48
C TYR A 427 -19.06 3.02 13.52
N ALA A 428 -19.10 2.08 12.56
CA ALA A 428 -18.16 0.98 12.52
C ALA A 428 -16.71 1.46 12.36
N GLY A 429 -16.47 2.51 11.57
CA GLY A 429 -15.13 3.06 11.31
C GLY A 429 -14.41 3.50 12.57
N PRO A 430 -14.91 4.52 13.30
CA PRO A 430 -14.22 5.07 14.46
C PRO A 430 -14.03 4.05 15.59
N ILE A 431 -14.97 3.16 15.80
CA ILE A 431 -14.86 2.12 16.83
C ILE A 431 -13.74 1.13 16.45
N ALA A 432 -13.69 0.71 15.18
CA ALA A 432 -12.62 -0.16 14.70
C ALA A 432 -11.24 0.54 14.79
N ASP A 433 -11.16 1.82 14.42
CA ASP A 433 -9.93 2.60 14.47
C ASP A 433 -9.43 2.78 15.90
N ALA A 434 -10.32 3.13 16.83
CA ALA A 434 -10.00 3.27 18.26
C ALA A 434 -9.51 1.95 18.85
N ALA A 435 -10.25 0.86 18.65
CA ALA A 435 -9.87 -0.45 19.16
C ALA A 435 -8.54 -0.94 18.60
N ALA A 436 -8.35 -0.81 17.29
CA ALA A 436 -7.09 -1.18 16.62
C ALA A 436 -5.91 -0.31 17.10
N GLY A 437 -6.13 0.99 17.30
CA GLY A 437 -5.13 1.89 17.83
C GLY A 437 -4.69 1.53 19.24
N ILE A 438 -5.64 1.23 20.13
CA ILE A 438 -5.35 0.80 21.52
C ILE A 438 -4.52 -0.50 21.50
N VAL A 439 -4.91 -1.48 20.70
CA VAL A 439 -4.18 -2.76 20.58
C VAL A 439 -2.77 -2.53 20.03
N ALA A 440 -2.64 -1.72 18.97
CA ALA A 440 -1.36 -1.41 18.35
C ALA A 440 -0.40 -0.70 19.33
N ILE A 441 -0.89 0.30 20.07
CA ILE A 441 -0.11 1.02 21.08
C ILE A 441 0.25 0.08 22.24
N GLY A 442 -0.70 -0.73 22.71
CA GLY A 442 -0.48 -1.68 23.81
C GLY A 442 0.66 -2.67 23.48
N PHE A 443 0.64 -3.28 22.30
CA PHE A 443 1.71 -4.17 21.87
C PHE A 443 3.05 -3.42 21.67
N ALA A 444 3.02 -2.22 21.08
CA ALA A 444 4.22 -1.43 20.89
C ALA A 444 4.88 -1.04 22.22
N VAL A 445 4.11 -0.57 23.19
CA VAL A 445 4.60 -0.22 24.54
C VAL A 445 5.16 -1.47 25.25
N LYS A 446 4.46 -2.61 25.17
CA LYS A 446 4.95 -3.87 25.73
C LYS A 446 6.29 -4.27 25.13
N GLU A 447 6.43 -4.17 23.83
CA GLU A 447 7.67 -4.50 23.12
C GLU A 447 8.82 -3.55 23.46
N ILE A 448 8.54 -2.24 23.50
CA ILE A 448 9.53 -1.23 23.88
C ILE A 448 10.04 -1.46 25.31
N ARG A 449 9.14 -1.79 26.26
CA ARG A 449 9.54 -2.16 27.62
C ARG A 449 10.32 -3.47 27.69
N ALA A 450 10.05 -4.41 26.77
CA ALA A 450 10.84 -5.64 26.69
C ALA A 450 12.27 -5.37 26.22
N MET A 451 12.47 -4.39 25.33
CA MET A 451 13.79 -3.94 24.89
C MET A 451 14.59 -3.31 26.04
N ASP A 452 13.94 -2.65 27.01
CA ASP A 452 14.62 -2.08 28.20
C ASP A 452 15.25 -3.16 29.11
N LYS A 453 14.76 -4.39 29.02
CA LYS A 453 15.30 -5.51 29.82
C LYS A 453 16.46 -6.25 29.12
N ILE A 454 16.68 -5.98 27.86
CA ILE A 454 17.71 -6.63 27.02
C ILE A 454 18.91 -5.70 26.83
N ALA A 455 18.69 -4.37 26.90
CA ALA A 455 19.72 -3.35 26.85
C ALA A 455 20.42 -3.19 28.19
#